data_d4f8a4f3db23a3f5581676d0fcbd0356
#
_entry.id   d4f8a4f3db23a3f5581676d0fcbd0356
#
_cell.length_a   1.000
_cell.length_b   1.000
_cell.length_c   1.000
_cell.angle_alpha   90.00
_cell.angle_beta   90.00
_cell.angle_gamma   90.00
#
_symmetry.space_group_name_H-M   'P 1'
#
loop_
_entity.id
_entity.type
_entity.pdbx_description
1 polymer ?
#
loop_
_entity_poly.entity_id
_entity_poly.type
_entity_poly.pdbx_seq_one_letter_code
_entity_poly.pdbx_strand_id
1 'polypeptide(L)'
;MPKTMIKLGVIQFFSWFAFFAMWSLANPALTEHVYQAPAPIEASFDFTKPAEEAAFQAQNTAFQKASNLVGSNMGIYGLSSMAFALLLSFYTAKRTINRRMIHMGSLFIGGFGFIAMFWFPDPSLLKYWFACVGIAWGSILSMPYAMLSSVVDPEKMGISMGVFNMFIVLPQIVAALNGVNFAASLFGDAAIFALVAAGVSLFISGFCNLLITEKNAIRYHA
;
A
#
# COMPACT_ATOMS: atom_id res chain seq x y z
N MET A 1 -10.82 19.72 -17.13
CA MET A 1 -9.89 18.88 -16.34
C MET A 1 -8.62 18.66 -17.16
N PRO A 2 -7.42 18.95 -16.64
CA PRO A 2 -6.16 18.74 -17.38
C PRO A 2 -5.95 17.25 -17.69
N LYS A 3 -5.44 16.93 -18.90
CA LYS A 3 -5.15 15.53 -19.28
C LYS A 3 -4.18 14.85 -18.31
N THR A 4 -3.23 15.60 -17.75
CA THR A 4 -2.29 15.11 -16.73
C THR A 4 -3.00 14.66 -15.46
N MET A 5 -4.03 15.38 -15.02
CA MET A 5 -4.82 15.03 -13.85
C MET A 5 -5.53 13.68 -14.00
N ILE A 6 -6.05 13.37 -15.20
CA ILE A 6 -6.67 12.06 -15.47
C ILE A 6 -5.62 10.95 -15.37
N LYS A 7 -4.44 11.15 -15.97
CA LYS A 7 -3.34 10.17 -15.93
C LYS A 7 -2.85 9.93 -14.51
N LEU A 8 -2.67 11.00 -13.73
CA LEU A 8 -2.34 10.91 -12.31
C LEU A 8 -3.47 10.24 -11.51
N GLY A 9 -4.73 10.48 -11.88
CA GLY A 9 -5.88 9.82 -11.28
C GLY A 9 -5.85 8.30 -11.45
N VAL A 10 -5.48 7.81 -12.64
CA VAL A 10 -5.32 6.36 -12.89
C VAL A 10 -4.20 5.78 -12.01
N ILE A 11 -3.07 6.48 -11.89
CA ILE A 11 -1.96 6.08 -11.01
C ILE A 11 -2.44 6.01 -9.55
N GLN A 12 -3.15 7.04 -9.08
CA GLN A 12 -3.69 7.08 -7.73
C GLN A 12 -4.73 5.98 -7.49
N PHE A 13 -5.58 5.68 -8.48
CA PHE A 13 -6.56 4.60 -8.34
C PHE A 13 -5.89 3.28 -7.95
N PHE A 14 -4.90 2.84 -8.71
CA PHE A 14 -4.20 1.58 -8.43
C PHE A 14 -3.35 1.64 -7.16
N SER A 15 -2.71 2.78 -6.87
CA SER A 15 -1.93 2.96 -5.66
C SER A 15 -2.79 2.86 -4.40
N TRP A 16 -3.92 3.56 -4.36
CA TRP A 16 -4.80 3.58 -3.20
C TRP A 16 -5.57 2.26 -3.03
N PHE A 17 -5.91 1.58 -4.13
CA PHE A 17 -6.46 0.22 -4.07
C PHE A 17 -5.50 -0.73 -3.34
N ALA A 18 -4.20 -0.68 -3.69
CA ALA A 18 -3.17 -1.50 -3.07
C ALA A 18 -3.05 -1.25 -1.56
N PHE A 19 -3.01 0.01 -1.14
CA PHE A 19 -2.89 0.35 0.27
C PHE A 19 -4.16 0.05 1.06
N PHE A 20 -5.32 0.23 0.45
CA PHE A 20 -6.57 -0.15 1.11
C PHE A 20 -6.66 -1.67 1.32
N ALA A 21 -6.20 -2.47 0.34
CA ALA A 21 -6.09 -3.92 0.49
C ALA A 21 -5.16 -4.30 1.66
N MET A 22 -4.00 -3.64 1.78
CA MET A 22 -3.09 -3.83 2.91
C MET A 22 -3.76 -3.50 4.24
N TRP A 23 -4.36 -2.32 4.39
CA TRP A 23 -4.97 -1.93 5.66
C TRP A 23 -6.12 -2.82 6.08
N SER A 24 -6.86 -3.36 5.12
CA SER A 24 -8.00 -4.25 5.38
C SER A 24 -7.59 -5.68 5.70
N LEU A 25 -6.56 -6.22 5.02
CA LEU A 25 -6.28 -7.65 5.01
C LEU A 25 -4.85 -8.04 5.42
N ALA A 26 -3.96 -7.08 5.73
CA ALA A 26 -2.59 -7.42 6.13
C ALA A 26 -2.55 -8.27 7.41
N ASN A 27 -3.43 -7.99 8.37
CA ASN A 27 -3.44 -8.77 9.61
C ASN A 27 -3.81 -10.25 9.36
N PRO A 28 -5.00 -10.60 8.84
CA PRO A 28 -5.32 -12.01 8.57
C PRO A 28 -4.33 -12.65 7.60
N ALA A 29 -3.91 -11.95 6.55
CA ALA A 29 -2.97 -12.46 5.56
C ALA A 29 -1.63 -12.87 6.17
N LEU A 30 -1.07 -12.06 7.03
CA LEU A 30 0.27 -12.29 7.57
C LEU A 30 0.27 -13.19 8.81
N THR A 31 -0.76 -13.10 9.68
CA THR A 31 -0.90 -14.01 10.80
C THR A 31 -1.08 -15.45 10.33
N GLU A 32 -1.83 -15.67 9.26
CA GLU A 32 -2.03 -16.98 8.66
C GLU A 32 -0.79 -17.46 7.88
N HIS A 33 -0.32 -16.66 6.91
CA HIS A 33 0.69 -17.09 5.96
C HIS A 33 2.12 -17.07 6.52
N VAL A 34 2.48 -16.02 7.27
CA VAL A 34 3.86 -15.82 7.75
C VAL A 34 4.07 -16.40 9.15
N TYR A 35 3.10 -16.16 10.05
CA TYR A 35 3.23 -16.58 11.45
C TYR A 35 2.58 -17.95 11.74
N GLN A 36 1.84 -18.53 10.78
CA GLN A 36 1.12 -19.79 10.93
C GLN A 36 0.22 -19.80 12.18
N ALA A 37 -0.36 -18.65 12.50
CA ALA A 37 -1.21 -18.42 13.67
C ALA A 37 -2.52 -17.72 13.22
N PRO A 38 -3.42 -18.45 12.53
CA PRO A 38 -4.71 -17.90 12.10
C PRO A 38 -5.59 -17.57 13.30
N ALA A 39 -6.53 -16.63 13.12
CA ALA A 39 -7.53 -16.33 14.13
C ALA A 39 -8.37 -17.58 14.45
N PRO A 40 -8.59 -17.93 15.74
CA PRO A 40 -9.43 -19.04 16.09
C PRO A 40 -10.89 -18.75 15.72
N ILE A 41 -11.59 -19.77 15.24
CA ILE A 41 -13.02 -19.70 14.92
C ILE A 41 -13.78 -20.24 16.13
N GLU A 42 -14.40 -19.38 16.94
CA GLU A 42 -15.11 -19.75 18.18
C GLU A 42 -16.11 -20.89 17.98
N ALA A 43 -16.84 -20.88 16.86
CA ALA A 43 -17.82 -21.92 16.53
C ALA A 43 -17.23 -23.33 16.34
N SER A 44 -15.90 -23.45 16.26
CA SER A 44 -15.20 -24.73 16.11
C SER A 44 -14.87 -25.40 17.46
N PHE A 45 -15.17 -24.75 18.59
CA PHE A 45 -14.81 -25.22 19.94
C PHE A 45 -16.04 -25.42 20.79
N ASP A 46 -16.05 -26.54 21.55
CA ASP A 46 -17.07 -26.82 22.55
C ASP A 46 -16.60 -26.34 23.94
N PHE A 47 -16.98 -25.15 24.32
CA PHE A 47 -16.59 -24.49 25.58
C PHE A 47 -17.16 -25.20 26.83
N THR A 48 -17.98 -26.25 26.68
CA THR A 48 -18.39 -27.08 27.81
C THR A 48 -17.30 -28.07 28.22
N LYS A 49 -16.28 -28.26 27.37
CA LYS A 49 -15.14 -29.13 27.57
C LYS A 49 -13.88 -28.33 27.91
N PRO A 50 -13.29 -28.50 29.10
CA PRO A 50 -12.11 -27.74 29.53
C PRO A 50 -10.90 -27.85 28.57
N ALA A 51 -10.76 -29.02 27.91
CA ALA A 51 -9.67 -29.25 26.96
C ALA A 51 -9.81 -28.39 25.66
N GLU A 52 -11.04 -28.23 25.15
CA GLU A 52 -11.30 -27.41 23.97
C GLU A 52 -11.20 -25.91 24.29
N GLU A 53 -11.65 -25.51 25.49
CA GLU A 53 -11.44 -24.14 25.98
C GLU A 53 -9.93 -23.82 26.09
N ALA A 54 -9.13 -24.71 26.64
CA ALA A 54 -7.68 -24.55 26.75
C ALA A 54 -7.02 -24.49 25.35
N ALA A 55 -7.49 -25.28 24.38
CA ALA A 55 -7.01 -25.26 23.01
C ALA A 55 -7.34 -23.92 22.31
N PHE A 56 -8.57 -23.42 22.49
CA PHE A 56 -8.97 -22.10 22.00
C PHE A 56 -8.07 -20.98 22.58
N GLN A 57 -7.85 -20.98 23.90
CA GLN A 57 -7.01 -19.98 24.56
C GLN A 57 -5.57 -20.01 24.05
N ALA A 58 -5.00 -21.20 23.82
CA ALA A 58 -3.67 -21.36 23.27
C ALA A 58 -3.58 -20.78 21.84
N GLN A 59 -4.55 -21.11 20.98
CA GLN A 59 -4.61 -20.61 19.62
C GLN A 59 -4.82 -19.08 19.58
N ASN A 60 -5.72 -18.55 20.40
CA ASN A 60 -5.98 -17.13 20.52
C ASN A 60 -4.74 -16.36 20.99
N THR A 61 -4.00 -16.90 21.97
CA THR A 61 -2.75 -16.30 22.44
C THR A 61 -1.70 -16.23 21.34
N ALA A 62 -1.55 -17.30 20.55
CA ALA A 62 -0.65 -17.32 19.40
C ALA A 62 -1.05 -16.28 18.33
N PHE A 63 -2.34 -16.22 18.00
CA PHE A 63 -2.88 -15.21 17.07
C PHE A 63 -2.64 -13.79 17.57
N GLN A 64 -2.95 -13.48 18.83
CA GLN A 64 -2.75 -12.13 19.38
C GLN A 64 -1.28 -11.71 19.34
N LYS A 65 -0.36 -12.65 19.66
CA LYS A 65 1.08 -12.39 19.55
C LYS A 65 1.50 -12.09 18.10
N ALA A 66 1.04 -12.89 17.15
CA ALA A 66 1.30 -12.67 15.73
C ALA A 66 0.72 -11.35 15.25
N SER A 67 -0.52 -11.03 15.62
CA SER A 67 -1.21 -9.78 15.28
C SER A 67 -0.45 -8.55 15.79
N ASN A 68 0.07 -8.58 17.01
CA ASN A 68 0.91 -7.52 17.57
C ASN A 68 2.21 -7.33 16.79
N LEU A 69 2.83 -8.43 16.33
CA LEU A 69 4.04 -8.37 15.49
C LEU A 69 3.74 -7.80 14.11
N VAL A 70 2.60 -8.16 13.50
CA VAL A 70 2.13 -7.51 12.26
C VAL A 70 1.93 -6.02 12.46
N GLY A 71 1.25 -5.60 13.54
CA GLY A 71 1.05 -4.20 13.88
C GLY A 71 2.38 -3.43 14.04
N SER A 72 3.37 -4.05 14.72
CA SER A 72 4.71 -3.48 14.86
C SER A 72 5.41 -3.29 13.51
N ASN A 73 5.31 -4.27 12.61
CA ASN A 73 5.86 -4.18 11.26
C ASN A 73 5.12 -3.11 10.41
N MET A 74 3.81 -2.97 10.59
CA MET A 74 3.06 -1.85 9.99
C MET A 74 3.56 -0.48 10.50
N GLY A 75 4.05 -0.37 11.74
CA GLY A 75 4.75 0.82 12.22
C GLY A 75 6.01 1.14 11.40
N ILE A 76 6.73 0.12 10.95
CA ILE A 76 7.97 0.28 10.17
C ILE A 76 7.69 0.93 8.80
N TYR A 77 6.60 0.58 8.12
CA TYR A 77 6.27 1.25 6.85
C TYR A 77 6.03 2.75 7.05
N GLY A 78 5.41 3.15 8.15
CA GLY A 78 5.23 4.56 8.50
C GLY A 78 6.57 5.28 8.71
N LEU A 79 7.48 4.68 9.48
CA LEU A 79 8.83 5.21 9.70
C LEU A 79 9.65 5.30 8.40
N SER A 80 9.59 4.27 7.57
CA SER A 80 10.25 4.26 6.26
C SER A 80 9.70 5.33 5.33
N SER A 81 8.38 5.53 5.32
CA SER A 81 7.73 6.60 4.57
C SER A 81 8.21 7.99 5.01
N MET A 82 8.29 8.22 6.31
CA MET A 82 8.82 9.46 6.88
C MET A 82 10.28 9.67 6.49
N ALA A 83 11.13 8.65 6.65
CA ALA A 83 12.54 8.71 6.29
C ALA A 83 12.71 9.02 4.78
N PHE A 84 11.95 8.35 3.91
CA PHE A 84 11.96 8.62 2.48
C PHE A 84 11.55 10.06 2.16
N ALA A 85 10.49 10.58 2.78
CA ALA A 85 10.02 11.96 2.56
C ALA A 85 11.06 12.99 3.01
N LEU A 86 11.72 12.78 4.15
CA LEU A 86 12.80 13.64 4.64
C LEU A 86 14.01 13.63 3.71
N LEU A 87 14.51 12.45 3.34
CA LEU A 87 15.64 12.30 2.41
C LEU A 87 15.34 12.98 1.07
N LEU A 88 14.13 12.78 0.55
CA LEU A 88 13.69 13.40 -0.68
C LEU A 88 13.65 14.93 -0.56
N SER A 89 13.14 15.46 0.55
CA SER A 89 13.09 16.91 0.81
C SER A 89 14.50 17.52 0.85
N PHE A 90 15.43 16.91 1.56
CA PHE A 90 16.83 17.36 1.59
C PHE A 90 17.50 17.30 0.23
N TYR A 91 17.26 16.23 -0.52
CA TYR A 91 17.84 16.05 -1.85
C TYR A 91 17.31 17.07 -2.84
N THR A 92 15.99 17.34 -2.82
CA THR A 92 15.33 18.27 -3.75
C THR A 92 15.58 19.73 -3.42
N ALA A 93 16.00 20.06 -2.18
CA ALA A 93 16.37 21.43 -1.80
C ALA A 93 17.52 22.00 -2.64
N LYS A 94 18.38 21.13 -3.21
CA LYS A 94 19.58 21.54 -3.96
C LYS A 94 19.65 20.97 -5.37
N ARG A 95 18.69 20.12 -5.79
CA ARG A 95 18.75 19.41 -7.07
C ARG A 95 17.37 19.28 -7.71
N THR A 96 17.37 19.39 -9.02
CA THR A 96 16.17 19.05 -9.83
C THR A 96 16.02 17.53 -9.88
N ILE A 97 14.79 17.06 -9.76
CA ILE A 97 14.47 15.62 -9.82
C ILE A 97 13.44 15.34 -10.91
N ASN A 98 13.52 14.17 -11.50
CA ASN A 98 12.44 13.65 -12.32
C ASN A 98 11.42 12.95 -11.42
N ARG A 99 10.37 13.70 -11.02
CA ARG A 99 9.33 13.21 -10.08
C ARG A 99 8.63 11.96 -10.59
N ARG A 100 8.41 11.87 -11.89
CA ARG A 100 7.80 10.71 -12.54
C ARG A 100 8.63 9.44 -12.30
N MET A 101 9.95 9.51 -12.52
CA MET A 101 10.84 8.35 -12.37
C MET A 101 11.00 7.93 -10.92
N ILE A 102 11.09 8.90 -10.00
CA ILE A 102 11.16 8.60 -8.56
C ILE A 102 9.86 7.93 -8.10
N HIS A 103 8.71 8.47 -8.52
CA HIS A 103 7.42 7.88 -8.18
C HIS A 103 7.29 6.45 -8.73
N MET A 104 7.61 6.25 -10.00
CA MET A 104 7.60 4.93 -10.64
C MET A 104 8.50 3.93 -9.90
N GLY A 105 9.74 4.30 -9.61
CA GLY A 105 10.69 3.44 -8.89
C GLY A 105 10.21 3.11 -7.47
N SER A 106 9.66 4.09 -6.76
CA SER A 106 9.10 3.88 -5.41
C SER A 106 7.92 2.91 -5.43
N LEU A 107 7.02 3.00 -6.43
CA LEU A 107 5.90 2.08 -6.59
C LEU A 107 6.36 0.66 -6.89
N PHE A 108 7.41 0.49 -7.71
CA PHE A 108 7.98 -0.83 -7.99
C PHE A 108 8.63 -1.45 -6.75
N ILE A 109 9.34 -0.65 -5.95
CA ILE A 109 9.92 -1.11 -4.68
C ILE A 109 8.81 -1.56 -3.71
N GLY A 110 7.74 -0.78 -3.57
CA GLY A 110 6.60 -1.16 -2.72
C GLY A 110 5.84 -2.37 -3.24
N GLY A 111 5.63 -2.46 -4.56
CA GLY A 111 5.01 -3.62 -5.21
C GLY A 111 5.81 -4.90 -5.01
N PHE A 112 7.13 -4.82 -5.12
CA PHE A 112 8.02 -5.91 -4.77
C PHE A 112 7.90 -6.29 -3.28
N GLY A 113 7.86 -5.30 -2.37
CA GLY A 113 7.67 -5.54 -0.94
C GLY A 113 6.42 -6.36 -0.65
N PHE A 114 5.27 -6.02 -1.25
CA PHE A 114 4.04 -6.80 -1.09
C PHE A 114 4.15 -8.24 -1.61
N ILE A 115 4.70 -8.44 -2.80
CA ILE A 115 4.86 -9.78 -3.39
C ILE A 115 5.89 -10.60 -2.62
N ALA A 116 6.94 -9.97 -2.11
CA ALA A 116 7.96 -10.63 -1.31
C ALA A 116 7.42 -11.20 0.01
N MET A 117 6.38 -10.61 0.61
CA MET A 117 5.71 -11.18 1.79
C MET A 117 5.08 -12.55 1.50
N PHE A 118 4.66 -12.79 0.25
CA PHE A 118 4.16 -14.09 -0.19
C PHE A 118 5.30 -15.08 -0.48
N TRP A 119 6.33 -14.65 -1.23
CA TRP A 119 7.42 -15.54 -1.66
C TRP A 119 8.41 -15.88 -0.56
N PHE A 120 8.59 -14.99 0.41
CA PHE A 120 9.52 -15.16 1.52
C PHE A 120 8.79 -14.97 2.86
N PRO A 121 7.98 -15.98 3.28
CA PRO A 121 7.15 -15.90 4.48
C PRO A 121 7.97 -16.10 5.76
N ASP A 122 9.01 -15.29 5.93
CA ASP A 122 9.88 -15.30 7.12
C ASP A 122 9.55 -14.09 8.00
N PRO A 123 9.14 -14.30 9.27
CA PRO A 123 8.88 -13.22 10.21
C PRO A 123 10.04 -12.24 10.38
N SER A 124 11.28 -12.69 10.25
CA SER A 124 12.48 -11.84 10.40
C SER A 124 12.68 -10.88 9.23
N LEU A 125 12.18 -11.22 8.04
CA LEU A 125 12.28 -10.42 6.82
C LEU A 125 11.14 -9.43 6.67
N LEU A 126 10.03 -9.63 7.36
CA LEU A 126 8.80 -8.85 7.19
C LEU A 126 9.01 -7.34 7.36
N LYS A 127 9.87 -6.95 8.30
CA LYS A 127 10.26 -5.55 8.52
C LYS A 127 10.88 -4.88 7.28
N TYR A 128 11.64 -5.60 6.49
CA TYR A 128 12.26 -5.08 5.27
C TYR A 128 11.24 -4.91 4.15
N TRP A 129 10.30 -5.85 4.05
CA TRP A 129 9.21 -5.76 3.09
C TRP A 129 8.28 -4.59 3.41
N PHE A 130 7.96 -4.38 4.68
CA PHE A 130 7.21 -3.19 5.09
C PHE A 130 7.99 -1.88 4.90
N ALA A 131 9.32 -1.89 5.04
CA ALA A 131 10.12 -0.73 4.70
C ALA A 131 10.06 -0.39 3.21
N CYS A 132 10.08 -1.39 2.31
CA CYS A 132 9.87 -1.19 0.88
C CYS A 132 8.48 -0.61 0.58
N VAL A 133 7.43 -1.10 1.24
CA VAL A 133 6.05 -0.57 1.13
C VAL A 133 6.00 0.89 1.59
N GLY A 134 6.73 1.24 2.66
CA GLY A 134 6.81 2.61 3.17
C GLY A 134 7.41 3.61 2.17
N ILE A 135 8.40 3.20 1.38
CA ILE A 135 8.97 4.03 0.31
C ILE A 135 7.88 4.39 -0.73
N ALA A 136 7.06 3.41 -1.14
CA ALA A 136 5.94 3.67 -2.05
C ALA A 136 4.93 4.63 -1.42
N TRP A 137 4.59 4.44 -0.15
CA TRP A 137 3.63 5.28 0.57
C TRP A 137 4.09 6.74 0.63
N GLY A 138 5.34 7.00 1.02
CA GLY A 138 5.90 8.36 1.04
C GLY A 138 5.86 9.03 -0.33
N SER A 139 6.07 8.26 -1.40
CA SER A 139 5.96 8.75 -2.77
C SER A 139 4.52 9.03 -3.21
N ILE A 140 3.56 8.17 -2.83
CA ILE A 140 2.13 8.33 -3.15
C ILE A 140 1.56 9.61 -2.52
N LEU A 141 1.98 9.94 -1.30
CA LEU A 141 1.54 11.13 -0.60
C LEU A 141 2.17 12.43 -1.12
N SER A 142 3.29 12.36 -1.84
CA SER A 142 4.04 13.57 -2.23
C SER A 142 4.05 13.81 -3.75
N MET A 143 4.43 12.81 -4.55
CA MET A 143 4.76 13.00 -5.96
C MET A 143 3.56 13.35 -6.84
N PRO A 144 2.39 12.68 -6.77
CA PRO A 144 1.25 12.99 -7.60
C PRO A 144 0.73 14.41 -7.37
N TYR A 145 0.68 14.85 -6.11
CA TYR A 145 0.25 16.21 -5.77
C TYR A 145 1.22 17.27 -6.27
N ALA A 146 2.52 17.00 -6.13
CA ALA A 146 3.55 17.89 -6.64
C ALA A 146 3.56 17.95 -8.17
N MET A 147 3.24 16.87 -8.88
CA MET A 147 3.07 16.88 -10.33
C MET A 147 1.78 17.57 -10.75
N LEU A 148 0.68 17.39 -10.01
CA LEU A 148 -0.60 18.02 -10.30
C LEU A 148 -0.53 19.54 -10.13
N SER A 149 0.05 20.01 -9.03
CA SER A 149 0.15 21.45 -8.71
C SER A 149 0.87 22.28 -9.77
N SER A 150 1.73 21.64 -10.56
CA SER A 150 2.47 22.34 -11.62
C SER A 150 1.71 22.55 -12.92
N VAL A 151 0.61 21.83 -13.12
CA VAL A 151 -0.17 21.85 -14.36
C VAL A 151 -1.57 22.44 -14.17
N VAL A 152 -1.93 22.75 -12.93
CA VAL A 152 -3.21 23.33 -12.55
C VAL A 152 -3.04 24.84 -12.39
N ASP A 153 -4.01 25.58 -12.89
CA ASP A 153 -4.12 27.02 -12.69
C ASP A 153 -4.23 27.32 -11.17
N PRO A 154 -3.39 28.22 -10.62
CA PRO A 154 -3.45 28.60 -9.21
C PRO A 154 -4.85 29.04 -8.74
N GLU A 155 -5.61 29.74 -9.58
CA GLU A 155 -6.97 30.18 -9.24
C GLU A 155 -7.96 29.00 -9.09
N LYS A 156 -7.68 27.86 -9.74
CA LYS A 156 -8.51 26.65 -9.73
C LYS A 156 -7.92 25.53 -8.88
N MET A 157 -6.86 25.79 -8.12
CA MET A 157 -6.12 24.78 -7.37
C MET A 157 -7.02 24.02 -6.40
N GLY A 158 -7.83 24.72 -5.60
CA GLY A 158 -8.71 24.10 -4.61
C GLY A 158 -9.71 23.12 -5.23
N ILE A 159 -10.41 23.54 -6.29
CA ILE A 159 -11.37 22.68 -7.01
C ILE A 159 -10.65 21.49 -7.64
N SER A 160 -9.49 21.72 -8.25
CA SER A 160 -8.73 20.66 -8.91
C SER A 160 -8.23 19.61 -7.91
N MET A 161 -7.76 20.03 -6.74
CA MET A 161 -7.37 19.11 -5.67
C MET A 161 -8.57 18.33 -5.12
N GLY A 162 -9.73 18.97 -4.95
CA GLY A 162 -10.98 18.31 -4.56
C GLY A 162 -11.39 17.23 -5.55
N VAL A 163 -11.39 17.51 -6.85
CA VAL A 163 -11.68 16.52 -7.90
C VAL A 163 -10.62 15.42 -7.94
N PHE A 164 -9.35 15.76 -7.73
CA PHE A 164 -8.28 14.76 -7.70
C PHE A 164 -8.43 13.78 -6.54
N ASN A 165 -8.92 14.22 -5.39
CA ASN A 165 -9.20 13.35 -4.25
C ASN A 165 -10.29 12.31 -4.53
N MET A 166 -11.16 12.52 -5.53
CA MET A 166 -12.10 11.47 -5.97
C MET A 166 -11.38 10.23 -6.48
N PHE A 167 -10.21 10.39 -7.14
CA PHE A 167 -9.39 9.25 -7.58
C PHE A 167 -8.74 8.48 -6.42
N ILE A 168 -8.79 9.04 -5.22
CA ILE A 168 -8.38 8.37 -3.97
C ILE A 168 -9.56 7.62 -3.35
N VAL A 169 -10.74 8.25 -3.33
CA VAL A 169 -11.93 7.69 -2.70
C VAL A 169 -12.55 6.56 -3.52
N LEU A 170 -12.59 6.70 -4.85
CA LEU A 170 -13.18 5.68 -5.74
C LEU A 170 -12.53 4.29 -5.58
N PRO A 171 -11.19 4.13 -5.58
CA PRO A 171 -10.58 2.82 -5.37
C PRO A 171 -10.87 2.23 -3.98
N GLN A 172 -11.02 3.08 -2.95
CA GLN A 172 -11.39 2.63 -1.62
C GLN A 172 -12.83 2.09 -1.59
N ILE A 173 -13.76 2.74 -2.28
CA ILE A 173 -15.14 2.27 -2.44
C ILE A 173 -15.15 0.93 -3.19
N VAL A 174 -14.43 0.82 -4.31
CA VAL A 174 -14.30 -0.43 -5.07
C VAL A 174 -13.72 -1.54 -4.21
N ALA A 175 -12.67 -1.24 -3.46
CA ALA A 175 -12.03 -2.20 -2.56
C ALA A 175 -12.99 -2.65 -1.45
N ALA A 176 -13.72 -1.72 -0.82
CA ALA A 176 -14.70 -2.00 0.24
C ALA A 176 -15.91 -2.80 -0.26
N LEU A 177 -16.32 -2.60 -1.51
CA LEU A 177 -17.38 -3.37 -2.17
C LEU A 177 -16.90 -4.75 -2.69
N ASN A 178 -16.04 -5.41 -1.93
CA ASN A 178 -15.47 -6.74 -2.23
C ASN A 178 -14.44 -6.77 -3.38
N GLY A 179 -14.01 -5.62 -3.89
CA GLY A 179 -13.04 -5.56 -4.99
C GLY A 179 -11.67 -6.15 -4.61
N VAL A 180 -11.25 -6.08 -3.35
CA VAL A 180 -10.01 -6.70 -2.87
C VAL A 180 -10.09 -8.22 -2.91
N ASN A 181 -11.19 -8.81 -2.41
CA ASN A 181 -11.36 -10.26 -2.42
C ASN A 181 -11.50 -10.78 -3.85
N PHE A 182 -12.20 -10.04 -4.72
CA PHE A 182 -12.27 -10.38 -6.15
C PHE A 182 -10.88 -10.35 -6.81
N ALA A 183 -10.08 -9.31 -6.57
CA ALA A 183 -8.74 -9.24 -7.10
C ALA A 183 -7.82 -10.33 -6.52
N ALA A 184 -7.95 -10.65 -5.23
CA ALA A 184 -7.21 -11.72 -4.58
C ALA A 184 -7.56 -13.10 -5.15
N SER A 185 -8.84 -13.38 -5.42
CA SER A 185 -9.30 -14.67 -5.94
C SER A 185 -8.74 -15.00 -7.34
N LEU A 186 -8.22 -14.02 -8.09
CA LEU A 186 -7.50 -14.25 -9.34
C LEU A 186 -6.17 -14.99 -9.13
N PHE A 187 -5.65 -14.99 -7.91
CA PHE A 187 -4.37 -15.62 -7.52
C PHE A 187 -4.58 -16.82 -6.59
N GLY A 188 -5.70 -16.88 -5.86
CA GLY A 188 -6.05 -17.97 -4.94
C GLY A 188 -6.98 -17.53 -3.82
N ASP A 189 -7.38 -18.47 -2.95
CA ASP A 189 -8.40 -18.26 -1.92
C ASP A 189 -7.83 -17.79 -0.57
N ALA A 190 -6.51 -17.90 -0.35
CA ALA A 190 -5.87 -17.49 0.91
C ALA A 190 -5.77 -15.97 1.03
N ALA A 191 -5.92 -15.44 2.24
CA ALA A 191 -5.91 -13.99 2.51
C ALA A 191 -4.62 -13.28 2.03
N ILE A 192 -3.49 -14.00 1.97
CA ILE A 192 -2.21 -13.45 1.48
C ILE A 192 -2.29 -12.95 0.03
N PHE A 193 -3.16 -13.52 -0.80
CA PHE A 193 -3.33 -13.10 -2.18
C PHE A 193 -3.90 -11.68 -2.31
N ALA A 194 -4.49 -11.11 -1.27
CA ALA A 194 -4.83 -9.70 -1.23
C ALA A 194 -3.57 -8.81 -1.26
N LEU A 195 -2.49 -9.23 -0.61
CA LEU A 195 -1.20 -8.52 -0.68
C LEU A 195 -0.50 -8.74 -2.02
N VAL A 196 -0.64 -9.93 -2.64
CA VAL A 196 -0.17 -10.16 -4.01
C VAL A 196 -0.89 -9.24 -4.98
N ALA A 197 -2.23 -9.15 -4.91
CA ALA A 197 -3.04 -8.25 -5.72
C ALA A 197 -2.65 -6.77 -5.49
N ALA A 198 -2.37 -6.38 -4.24
CA ALA A 198 -1.84 -5.05 -3.91
C ALA A 198 -0.49 -4.79 -4.59
N GLY A 199 0.42 -5.75 -4.56
CA GLY A 199 1.72 -5.65 -5.24
C GLY A 199 1.58 -5.49 -6.75
N VAL A 200 0.74 -6.31 -7.39
CA VAL A 200 0.43 -6.19 -8.83
C VAL A 200 -0.19 -4.83 -9.15
N SER A 201 -1.11 -4.35 -8.31
CA SER A 201 -1.73 -3.02 -8.47
C SER A 201 -0.68 -1.90 -8.42
N LEU A 202 0.32 -1.97 -7.52
CA LEU A 202 1.44 -1.01 -7.49
C LEU A 202 2.32 -1.10 -8.73
N PHE A 203 2.57 -2.28 -9.30
CA PHE A 203 3.29 -2.41 -10.57
C PHE A 203 2.50 -1.78 -11.71
N ILE A 204 1.19 -2.02 -11.82
CA ILE A 204 0.33 -1.36 -12.82
C ILE A 204 0.40 0.16 -12.66
N SER A 205 0.26 0.66 -11.44
CA SER A 205 0.40 2.08 -11.12
C SER A 205 1.77 2.64 -11.53
N GLY A 206 2.84 1.88 -11.25
CA GLY A 206 4.20 2.21 -11.65
C GLY A 206 4.33 2.37 -13.17
N PHE A 207 3.85 1.40 -13.94
CA PHE A 207 3.85 1.47 -15.41
C PHE A 207 2.98 2.61 -15.96
N CYS A 208 1.85 2.93 -15.32
CA CYS A 208 1.01 4.06 -15.71
C CYS A 208 1.75 5.41 -15.61
N ASN A 209 2.84 5.51 -14.84
CA ASN A 209 3.69 6.71 -14.84
C ASN A 209 4.31 7.00 -16.22
N LEU A 210 4.49 5.99 -17.07
CA LEU A 210 4.99 6.18 -18.43
C LEU A 210 4.02 6.99 -19.32
N LEU A 211 2.74 7.05 -18.95
CA LEU A 211 1.75 7.89 -19.62
C LEU A 211 1.97 9.39 -19.38
N ILE A 212 2.72 9.77 -18.34
CA ILE A 212 3.03 11.17 -18.02
C ILE A 212 4.22 11.61 -18.88
N THR A 213 4.05 12.68 -19.67
CA THR A 213 5.11 13.25 -20.51
C THR A 213 6.04 14.13 -19.67
N GLU A 214 7.31 14.28 -20.10
CA GLU A 214 8.31 15.11 -19.39
C GLU A 214 7.91 16.58 -19.25
N LYS A 215 7.09 17.11 -20.17
CA LYS A 215 6.53 18.47 -20.06
C LYS A 215 5.66 18.67 -18.82
N ASN A 216 5.18 17.58 -18.23
CA ASN A 216 4.33 17.54 -17.06
C ASN A 216 5.08 17.06 -15.80
N ALA A 217 6.35 16.69 -15.92
CA ALA A 217 7.22 16.39 -14.80
C ALA A 217 7.94 17.68 -14.41
N ILE A 218 7.62 18.24 -13.25
CA ILE A 218 8.17 19.52 -12.81
C ILE A 218 9.69 19.43 -12.73
N ARG A 219 10.34 20.35 -13.44
CA ARG A 219 11.70 20.74 -13.13
C ARG A 219 11.60 21.93 -12.16
N TYR A 220 12.01 21.78 -10.94
CA TYR A 220 12.34 22.93 -10.11
C TYR A 220 13.59 23.56 -10.74
N HIS A 221 13.44 24.78 -11.26
CA HIS A 221 14.56 25.65 -11.46
C HIS A 221 14.89 26.26 -10.08
N ALA A 222 16.08 25.99 -9.59
CA ALA A 222 16.65 26.69 -8.45
C ALA A 222 16.89 28.17 -8.78
#